data_d4751f74b5c46e9b4fec70ad32d09404
#
_entry.id   d4751f74b5c46e9b4fec70ad32d09404
#
_cell.length_a   1.000
_cell.length_b   1.000
_cell.length_c   1.000
_cell.angle_alpha   90.00
_cell.angle_beta   90.00
_cell.angle_gamma   90.00
#
_symmetry.space_group_name_H-M   'P 1'
#
loop_
_entity.id
_entity.type
_entity.pdbx_description
1 polymer ?
#
loop_
_entity_poly.entity_id
_entity_poly.type
_entity_poly.pdbx_seq_one_letter_code
_entity_poly.pdbx_strand_id
1 'polypeptide(L)'
;PSLTQVGLMEPMATLAAMAMCSKTLRLGTGIAILPQRNPVYFAKEGAAVDLLSNGRFIAGVGLGWSGQEFAAAGTPFEHRGSRMNEYLEVVRSLWADETSSFEGRFYSLPECIQLPKPVQRPHPPFYFGGESEVAMRRIAQYGRGWFGLYLKPEDVAPRLTSLTEELAKRGRSLSEIDLVVSPGNDLPVERMLEAYATQGVS
;
A
#
# COMPACT_ATOMS: atom_id res chain seq x y z
N PRO A 1 -5.69 23.35 9.98
CA PRO A 1 -4.27 23.33 9.73
C PRO A 1 -4.02 22.68 8.38
N SER A 2 -3.27 23.35 7.49
CA SER A 2 -2.86 22.71 6.24
C SER A 2 -2.00 21.50 6.57
N LEU A 3 -2.09 20.42 5.79
CA LEU A 3 -1.25 19.21 5.93
C LEU A 3 0.25 19.53 5.99
N THR A 4 0.64 20.71 5.53
CA THR A 4 2.02 21.24 5.59
C THR A 4 2.54 21.52 7.00
N GLN A 5 1.70 21.46 8.03
CA GLN A 5 2.08 21.74 9.43
C GLN A 5 2.11 20.49 10.32
N VAL A 6 1.80 19.32 9.77
CA VAL A 6 1.87 18.05 10.51
C VAL A 6 3.24 17.42 10.27
N GLY A 7 4.06 17.35 11.31
CA GLY A 7 5.33 16.62 11.26
C GLY A 7 5.08 15.11 11.19
N LEU A 8 5.29 14.52 10.03
CA LEU A 8 5.23 13.08 9.84
C LEU A 8 6.64 12.49 9.92
N MET A 9 6.81 11.47 10.75
CA MET A 9 8.07 10.72 10.80
C MET A 9 8.17 9.79 9.58
N GLU A 10 9.41 9.38 9.26
CA GLU A 10 9.64 8.39 8.21
C GLU A 10 8.93 7.07 8.58
N PRO A 11 8.08 6.53 7.69
CA PRO A 11 7.18 5.44 8.06
C PRO A 11 7.89 4.13 8.41
N MET A 12 8.94 3.73 7.70
CA MET A 12 9.59 2.43 7.94
C MET A 12 10.36 2.42 9.25
N ALA A 13 11.04 3.52 9.59
CA ALA A 13 11.71 3.68 10.88
C ALA A 13 10.70 3.67 12.04
N THR A 14 9.57 4.37 11.85
CA THR A 14 8.49 4.41 12.85
C THR A 14 7.89 3.02 13.06
N LEU A 15 7.56 2.30 11.99
CA LEU A 15 6.98 0.96 12.07
C LEU A 15 7.95 -0.06 12.71
N ALA A 16 9.24 0.06 12.45
CA ALA A 16 10.25 -0.77 13.12
C ALA A 16 10.25 -0.55 14.64
N ALA A 17 10.18 0.71 15.10
CA ALA A 17 10.07 1.03 16.51
C ALA A 17 8.75 0.49 17.11
N MET A 18 7.61 0.67 16.42
CA MET A 18 6.31 0.15 16.84
C MET A 18 6.28 -1.38 16.92
N ALA A 19 7.01 -2.07 16.05
CA ALA A 19 7.11 -3.52 16.06
C ALA A 19 7.68 -4.06 17.37
N MET A 20 8.58 -3.30 18.00
CA MET A 20 9.18 -3.64 19.28
C MET A 20 8.26 -3.35 20.46
N CYS A 21 7.38 -2.35 20.34
CA CYS A 21 6.46 -1.93 21.40
C CYS A 21 5.16 -2.74 21.46
N SER A 22 4.76 -3.40 20.37
CA SER A 22 3.53 -4.18 20.29
C SER A 22 3.81 -5.60 19.80
N LYS A 23 3.02 -6.57 20.27
CA LYS A 23 3.10 -7.98 19.83
C LYS A 23 1.92 -8.41 18.97
N THR A 24 0.85 -7.64 18.93
CA THR A 24 -0.42 -8.04 18.30
C THR A 24 -0.88 -7.09 17.20
N LEU A 25 -0.53 -5.81 17.25
CA LEU A 25 -0.96 -4.84 16.24
C LEU A 25 -0.37 -5.17 14.87
N ARG A 26 -1.20 -5.12 13.85
CA ARG A 26 -0.78 -5.06 12.45
C ARG A 26 -0.15 -3.69 12.19
N LEU A 27 0.91 -3.66 11.43
CA LEU A 27 1.71 -2.46 11.21
C LEU A 27 1.76 -2.16 9.72
N GLY A 28 1.20 -1.04 9.33
CA GLY A 28 1.12 -0.69 7.90
C GLY A 28 1.38 0.77 7.61
N THR A 29 1.85 1.05 6.42
CA THR A 29 1.90 2.42 5.91
C THR A 29 0.52 2.81 5.38
N GLY A 30 0.02 3.98 5.74
CA GLY A 30 -1.26 4.48 5.25
C GLY A 30 -1.13 5.85 4.55
N ILE A 31 -0.44 5.92 3.44
CA ILE A 31 0.28 5.02 2.56
C ILE A 31 1.70 5.52 2.27
N ALA A 32 2.63 4.65 1.86
CA ALA A 32 3.91 5.06 1.29
C ALA A 32 3.76 5.34 -0.22
N ILE A 33 4.33 6.44 -0.69
CA ILE A 33 4.32 6.78 -2.12
C ILE A 33 5.42 5.98 -2.82
N LEU A 34 5.09 4.78 -3.29
CA LEU A 34 6.06 3.85 -3.85
C LEU A 34 6.84 4.43 -5.05
N PRO A 35 6.23 5.17 -5.99
CA PRO A 35 6.97 5.71 -7.13
C PRO A 35 8.06 6.75 -6.79
N GLN A 36 8.07 7.27 -5.58
CA GLN A 36 9.11 8.20 -5.09
C GLN A 36 10.28 7.46 -4.39
N ARG A 37 10.15 6.17 -4.14
CA ARG A 37 11.12 5.35 -3.40
C ARG A 37 11.87 4.43 -4.34
N ASN A 38 13.12 4.14 -4.03
CA ASN A 38 13.81 3.06 -4.72
C ASN A 38 13.18 1.71 -4.31
N PRO A 39 12.74 0.87 -5.28
CA PRO A 39 12.02 -0.37 -4.97
C PRO A 39 12.86 -1.40 -4.21
N VAL A 40 14.19 -1.40 -4.40
CA VAL A 40 15.10 -2.30 -3.66
C VAL A 40 15.19 -1.88 -2.19
N TYR A 41 15.33 -0.59 -1.91
CA TYR A 41 15.32 -0.11 -0.53
C TYR A 41 13.97 -0.35 0.13
N PHE A 42 12.86 -0.06 -0.56
CA PHE A 42 11.53 -0.33 -0.03
C PHE A 42 11.33 -1.82 0.29
N ALA A 43 11.78 -2.72 -0.59
CA ALA A 43 11.73 -4.16 -0.34
C ALA A 43 12.57 -4.57 0.87
N LYS A 44 13.76 -3.99 1.01
CA LYS A 44 14.67 -4.29 2.14
C LYS A 44 14.10 -3.82 3.47
N GLU A 45 13.61 -2.59 3.50
CA GLU A 45 12.99 -1.98 4.68
C GLU A 45 11.71 -2.74 5.09
N GLY A 46 10.84 -3.06 4.12
CA GLY A 46 9.64 -3.84 4.37
C GLY A 46 9.92 -5.24 4.93
N ALA A 47 10.93 -5.93 4.39
CA ALA A 47 11.38 -7.22 4.92
C ALA A 47 11.90 -7.09 6.36
N ALA A 48 12.62 -6.01 6.68
CA ALA A 48 13.10 -5.77 8.04
C ALA A 48 11.95 -5.53 9.02
N VAL A 49 10.97 -4.69 8.66
CA VAL A 49 9.78 -4.45 9.50
C VAL A 49 8.97 -5.73 9.67
N ASP A 50 8.84 -6.54 8.62
CA ASP A 50 8.11 -7.81 8.69
C ASP A 50 8.78 -8.81 9.64
N LEU A 51 10.10 -8.92 9.59
CA LEU A 51 10.88 -9.74 10.52
C LEU A 51 10.76 -9.25 11.98
N LEU A 52 10.98 -7.96 12.21
CA LEU A 52 10.89 -7.36 13.54
C LEU A 52 9.49 -7.51 14.16
N SER A 53 8.48 -7.44 13.32
CA SER A 53 7.09 -7.59 13.73
C SER A 53 6.61 -9.05 13.80
N ASN A 54 7.42 -10.02 13.36
CA ASN A 54 7.04 -11.42 13.21
C ASN A 54 5.80 -11.60 12.31
N GLY A 55 5.87 -11.05 11.09
CA GLY A 55 4.86 -11.24 10.05
C GLY A 55 3.60 -10.38 10.20
N ARG A 56 3.70 -9.17 10.78
CA ARG A 56 2.57 -8.25 10.96
C ARG A 56 2.61 -7.01 10.04
N PHE A 57 3.61 -6.92 9.17
CA PHE A 57 3.76 -5.79 8.26
C PHE A 57 2.73 -5.82 7.12
N ILE A 58 2.19 -4.66 6.77
CA ILE A 58 1.33 -4.41 5.62
C ILE A 58 1.99 -3.31 4.78
N ALA A 59 2.26 -3.63 3.53
CA ALA A 59 2.79 -2.66 2.59
C ALA A 59 1.66 -1.80 2.00
N GLY A 60 1.26 -0.76 2.70
CA GLY A 60 0.29 0.21 2.18
C GLY A 60 0.97 1.17 1.22
N VAL A 61 0.56 1.16 -0.05
CA VAL A 61 1.24 1.91 -1.12
C VAL A 61 0.27 2.74 -1.96
N GLY A 62 0.76 3.84 -2.52
CA GLY A 62 -0.02 4.71 -3.38
C GLY A 62 0.83 5.47 -4.38
N LEU A 63 0.15 6.23 -5.26
CA LEU A 63 0.80 6.95 -6.35
C LEU A 63 1.37 8.31 -5.97
N GLY A 64 0.81 8.95 -4.93
CA GLY A 64 1.08 10.35 -4.65
C GLY A 64 0.43 11.31 -5.66
N TRP A 65 0.22 12.54 -5.22
CA TRP A 65 -0.47 13.60 -5.97
C TRP A 65 0.35 14.90 -6.09
N SER A 66 1.33 15.10 -5.24
CA SER A 66 2.12 16.34 -5.17
C SER A 66 3.32 16.30 -6.10
N GLY A 67 3.28 17.03 -7.20
CA GLY A 67 4.44 17.20 -8.09
C GLY A 67 5.66 17.81 -7.39
N GLN A 68 5.45 18.63 -6.36
CA GLN A 68 6.53 19.22 -5.56
C GLN A 68 7.27 18.17 -4.74
N GLU A 69 6.57 17.21 -4.15
CA GLU A 69 7.19 16.10 -3.43
C GLU A 69 8.00 15.20 -4.38
N PHE A 70 7.48 14.95 -5.58
CA PHE A 70 8.22 14.21 -6.60
C PHE A 70 9.50 14.92 -7.02
N ALA A 71 9.43 16.24 -7.22
CA ALA A 71 10.61 17.05 -7.54
C ALA A 71 11.64 17.02 -6.40
N ALA A 72 11.19 17.16 -5.14
CA ALA A 72 12.05 17.07 -3.97
C ALA A 72 12.70 15.66 -3.80
N ALA A 73 11.98 14.59 -4.19
CA ALA A 73 12.50 13.23 -4.21
C ALA A 73 13.39 12.92 -5.43
N GLY A 74 13.59 13.87 -6.34
CA GLY A 74 14.37 13.67 -7.56
C GLY A 74 13.76 12.65 -8.54
N THR A 75 12.43 12.44 -8.47
CA THR A 75 11.73 11.45 -9.29
C THR A 75 10.70 12.13 -10.20
N PRO A 76 10.62 11.80 -11.49
CA PRO A 76 9.64 12.38 -12.39
C PRO A 76 8.20 12.08 -11.93
N PHE A 77 7.34 13.11 -11.99
CA PHE A 77 5.91 12.96 -11.66
C PHE A 77 5.15 12.17 -12.73
N GLU A 78 5.57 12.34 -13.97
CA GLU A 78 5.01 11.69 -15.14
C GLU A 78 5.19 10.18 -15.06
N HIS A 79 4.23 9.47 -15.64
CA HIS A 79 4.26 7.99 -15.70
C HIS A 79 4.34 7.28 -14.33
N ARG A 80 4.07 7.99 -13.21
CA ARG A 80 4.15 7.40 -11.86
C ARG A 80 3.30 6.14 -11.69
N GLY A 81 2.16 6.04 -12.43
CA GLY A 81 1.31 4.85 -12.42
C GLY A 81 1.99 3.62 -13.04
N SER A 82 2.61 3.79 -14.21
CA SER A 82 3.35 2.72 -14.89
C SER A 82 4.62 2.35 -14.12
N ARG A 83 5.33 3.36 -13.61
CA ARG A 83 6.50 3.15 -12.74
C ARG A 83 6.13 2.35 -11.49
N MET A 84 5.00 2.65 -10.85
CA MET A 84 4.53 1.89 -9.69
C MET A 84 4.29 0.42 -10.04
N ASN A 85 3.73 0.12 -11.20
CA ASN A 85 3.48 -1.27 -11.60
C ASN A 85 4.80 -2.05 -11.72
N GLU A 86 5.83 -1.47 -12.35
CA GLU A 86 7.15 -2.10 -12.43
C GLU A 86 7.79 -2.26 -11.05
N TYR A 87 7.69 -1.24 -10.19
CA TYR A 87 8.21 -1.29 -8.83
C TYR A 87 7.54 -2.36 -7.96
N LEU A 88 6.23 -2.58 -8.15
CA LEU A 88 5.52 -3.67 -7.48
C LEU A 88 6.05 -5.04 -7.90
N GLU A 89 6.30 -5.26 -9.19
CA GLU A 89 6.89 -6.53 -9.65
C GLU A 89 8.29 -6.74 -9.09
N VAL A 90 9.13 -5.70 -9.08
CA VAL A 90 10.47 -5.76 -8.47
C VAL A 90 10.38 -6.10 -6.99
N VAL A 91 9.53 -5.42 -6.23
CA VAL A 91 9.38 -5.66 -4.78
C VAL A 91 8.86 -7.07 -4.51
N ARG A 92 7.87 -7.53 -5.29
CA ARG A 92 7.32 -8.90 -5.15
C ARG A 92 8.39 -9.95 -5.41
N SER A 93 9.15 -9.82 -6.50
CA SER A 93 10.24 -10.73 -6.82
C SER A 93 11.30 -10.76 -5.71
N LEU A 94 11.75 -9.58 -5.25
CA LEU A 94 12.73 -9.48 -4.16
C LEU A 94 12.23 -10.15 -2.86
N TRP A 95 10.95 -10.12 -2.58
CA TRP A 95 10.38 -10.76 -1.38
C TRP A 95 10.14 -12.26 -1.52
N ALA A 96 9.71 -12.71 -2.70
CA ALA A 96 9.22 -14.07 -2.91
C ALA A 96 10.26 -15.01 -3.55
N ASP A 97 10.99 -14.53 -4.56
CA ASP A 97 11.84 -15.36 -5.38
C ASP A 97 13.22 -15.56 -4.74
N GLU A 98 13.84 -16.71 -4.97
CA GLU A 98 15.20 -16.99 -4.50
C GLU A 98 16.21 -16.03 -5.17
N THR A 99 16.11 -15.90 -6.48
CA THR A 99 16.90 -14.98 -7.30
C THR A 99 15.94 -14.05 -8.05
N SER A 100 16.25 -12.78 -8.09
CA SER A 100 15.41 -11.74 -8.68
C SER A 100 16.16 -11.01 -9.78
N SER A 101 15.48 -10.74 -10.89
CA SER A 101 15.90 -9.81 -11.93
C SER A 101 14.68 -9.18 -12.57
N PHE A 102 14.82 -7.99 -13.13
CA PHE A 102 13.73 -7.30 -13.80
C PHE A 102 14.26 -6.36 -14.88
N GLU A 103 13.62 -6.36 -16.03
CA GLU A 103 13.92 -5.42 -17.10
C GLU A 103 12.63 -4.74 -17.54
N GLY A 104 12.54 -3.42 -17.32
CA GLY A 104 11.36 -2.60 -17.61
C GLY A 104 11.73 -1.26 -18.23
N ARG A 105 10.73 -0.46 -18.47
CA ARG A 105 10.91 0.90 -19.02
C ARG A 105 11.43 1.89 -17.97
N PHE A 106 11.02 1.72 -16.72
CA PHE A 106 11.29 2.66 -15.62
C PHE A 106 12.28 2.10 -14.60
N TYR A 107 12.53 0.81 -14.64
CA TYR A 107 13.47 0.16 -13.73
C TYR A 107 14.12 -1.05 -14.38
N SER A 108 15.40 -1.21 -14.11
CA SER A 108 16.17 -2.41 -14.43
C SER A 108 16.83 -2.90 -13.15
N LEU A 109 16.61 -4.17 -12.82
CA LEU A 109 17.22 -4.86 -11.69
C LEU A 109 18.14 -5.96 -12.25
N PRO A 110 19.46 -5.82 -12.14
CA PRO A 110 20.37 -6.92 -12.41
C PRO A 110 20.04 -8.13 -11.53
N GLU A 111 20.43 -9.32 -11.98
CA GLU A 111 20.24 -10.53 -11.18
C GLU A 111 20.87 -10.38 -9.80
N CYS A 112 20.08 -10.61 -8.77
CA CYS A 112 20.48 -10.44 -7.39
C CYS A 112 19.68 -11.33 -6.43
N ILE A 113 20.19 -11.47 -5.22
CA ILE A 113 19.53 -12.15 -4.10
C ILE A 113 19.32 -11.13 -2.99
N GLN A 114 18.06 -10.92 -2.57
CA GLN A 114 17.77 -10.14 -1.37
C GLN A 114 17.64 -11.05 -0.16
N LEU A 115 18.43 -10.79 0.88
CA LEU A 115 18.31 -11.39 2.21
C LEU A 115 18.33 -10.27 3.28
N PRO A 116 17.58 -10.45 4.38
CA PRO A 116 16.65 -11.53 4.65
C PRO A 116 15.37 -11.42 3.82
N LYS A 117 14.66 -12.53 3.63
CA LYS A 117 13.30 -12.54 3.10
C LYS A 117 12.31 -12.18 4.21
N PRO A 118 11.12 -11.62 3.89
CA PRO A 118 10.04 -11.46 4.87
C PRO A 118 9.64 -12.78 5.53
N VAL A 119 8.97 -12.71 6.68
CA VAL A 119 8.33 -13.87 7.35
C VAL A 119 7.09 -14.31 6.59
N GLN A 120 6.27 -13.36 6.16
CA GLN A 120 5.01 -13.63 5.46
C GLN A 120 5.25 -14.25 4.09
N ARG A 121 4.41 -15.21 3.70
CA ARG A 121 4.48 -15.93 2.43
C ARG A 121 3.19 -15.75 1.62
N PRO A 122 3.26 -15.55 0.30
CA PRO A 122 4.49 -15.43 -0.51
C PRO A 122 5.26 -14.14 -0.24
N HIS A 123 4.63 -13.11 0.32
CA HIS A 123 5.19 -11.81 0.69
C HIS A 123 4.22 -11.04 1.61
N PRO A 124 4.64 -9.96 2.28
CA PRO A 124 3.74 -9.05 2.98
C PRO A 124 2.62 -8.55 2.08
N PRO A 125 1.37 -8.44 2.58
CA PRO A 125 0.26 -8.02 1.76
C PRO A 125 0.40 -6.55 1.32
N PHE A 126 0.03 -6.30 0.06
CA PHE A 126 -0.12 -4.94 -0.45
C PHE A 126 -1.52 -4.42 -0.18
N TYR A 127 -1.59 -3.24 0.44
CA TYR A 127 -2.81 -2.42 0.50
C TYR A 127 -2.60 -1.19 -0.37
N PHE A 128 -3.62 -0.83 -1.13
CA PHE A 128 -3.51 0.29 -2.07
C PHE A 128 -4.39 1.46 -1.65
N GLY A 129 -3.80 2.64 -1.64
CA GLY A 129 -4.54 3.89 -1.59
C GLY A 129 -5.01 4.32 -2.98
N GLY A 130 -6.10 5.07 -3.00
CA GLY A 130 -6.68 5.67 -4.20
C GLY A 130 -8.03 5.07 -4.59
N GLU A 131 -8.79 5.87 -5.37
CA GLU A 131 -10.22 5.67 -5.60
C GLU A 131 -10.60 5.69 -7.09
N SER A 132 -9.61 5.91 -7.96
CA SER A 132 -9.83 5.90 -9.40
C SER A 132 -10.00 4.47 -9.94
N GLU A 133 -10.65 4.32 -11.09
CA GLU A 133 -10.75 3.02 -11.78
C GLU A 133 -9.39 2.35 -11.98
N VAL A 134 -8.34 3.14 -12.24
CA VAL A 134 -6.97 2.61 -12.37
C VAL A 134 -6.46 2.07 -11.05
N ALA A 135 -6.82 2.70 -9.92
CA ALA A 135 -6.50 2.18 -8.59
C ALA A 135 -7.25 0.88 -8.33
N MET A 136 -8.57 0.81 -8.63
CA MET A 136 -9.37 -0.41 -8.48
C MET A 136 -8.81 -1.58 -9.31
N ARG A 137 -8.38 -1.32 -10.56
CA ARG A 137 -7.69 -2.33 -11.38
C ARG A 137 -6.40 -2.84 -10.76
N ARG A 138 -5.62 -1.96 -10.13
CA ARG A 138 -4.36 -2.32 -9.45
C ARG A 138 -4.61 -3.12 -8.18
N ILE A 139 -5.61 -2.73 -7.38
CA ILE A 139 -6.06 -3.49 -6.21
C ILE A 139 -6.49 -4.90 -6.63
N ALA A 140 -7.32 -5.00 -7.67
CA ALA A 140 -7.79 -6.29 -8.16
C ALA A 140 -6.66 -7.19 -8.68
N GLN A 141 -5.57 -6.61 -9.18
CA GLN A 141 -4.42 -7.36 -9.69
C GLN A 141 -3.43 -7.77 -8.59
N TYR A 142 -3.09 -6.87 -7.68
CA TYR A 142 -1.98 -7.06 -6.73
C TYR A 142 -2.41 -7.01 -5.27
N GLY A 143 -3.58 -6.43 -4.98
CA GLY A 143 -3.96 -6.06 -3.62
C GLY A 143 -4.53 -7.19 -2.80
N ARG A 144 -4.23 -7.14 -1.50
CA ARG A 144 -4.92 -7.83 -0.44
C ARG A 144 -5.84 -6.87 0.33
N GLY A 145 -5.65 -5.56 0.18
CA GLY A 145 -6.48 -4.55 0.83
C GLY A 145 -6.60 -3.25 0.04
N TRP A 146 -7.67 -2.54 0.34
CA TRP A 146 -7.93 -1.18 -0.10
C TRP A 146 -7.93 -0.23 1.08
N PHE A 147 -7.21 0.90 0.94
CA PHE A 147 -7.17 1.99 1.91
C PHE A 147 -7.85 3.22 1.33
N GLY A 148 -9.11 3.43 1.69
CA GLY A 148 -9.88 4.62 1.32
C GLY A 148 -9.53 5.79 2.25
N LEU A 149 -9.21 6.95 1.68
CA LEU A 149 -8.78 8.12 2.44
C LEU A 149 -9.88 9.19 2.46
N TYR A 150 -10.27 9.64 3.66
CA TYR A 150 -11.28 10.70 3.89
C TYR A 150 -12.62 10.45 3.20
N LEU A 151 -13.02 9.21 3.07
CA LEU A 151 -14.31 8.84 2.48
C LEU A 151 -15.43 8.95 3.50
N LYS A 152 -16.58 9.41 3.06
CA LYS A 152 -17.84 9.28 3.80
C LYS A 152 -18.45 7.90 3.54
N PRO A 153 -19.31 7.39 4.45
CA PRO A 153 -19.97 6.09 4.23
C PRO A 153 -20.68 5.98 2.87
N GLU A 154 -21.37 7.03 2.43
CA GLU A 154 -22.06 7.08 1.15
C GLU A 154 -21.13 7.00 -0.07
N ASP A 155 -19.86 7.37 0.10
CA ASP A 155 -18.86 7.33 -0.95
C ASP A 155 -18.23 5.94 -1.14
N VAL A 156 -18.35 5.06 -0.16
CA VAL A 156 -17.71 3.73 -0.17
C VAL A 156 -18.39 2.79 -1.15
N ALA A 157 -19.71 2.69 -1.14
CA ALA A 157 -20.48 1.74 -1.94
C ALA A 157 -20.18 1.81 -3.45
N PRO A 158 -20.11 3.00 -4.11
CA PRO A 158 -19.74 3.07 -5.52
C PRO A 158 -18.32 2.55 -5.83
N ARG A 159 -17.38 2.76 -4.91
CA ARG A 159 -16.00 2.27 -5.05
C ARG A 159 -15.94 0.75 -4.91
N LEU A 160 -16.70 0.19 -3.96
CA LEU A 160 -16.81 -1.26 -3.81
C LEU A 160 -17.43 -1.93 -5.03
N THR A 161 -18.43 -1.31 -5.67
CA THR A 161 -19.00 -1.79 -6.93
C THR A 161 -17.93 -1.87 -8.01
N SER A 162 -17.19 -0.78 -8.25
CA SER A 162 -16.09 -0.75 -9.23
C SER A 162 -15.00 -1.78 -8.91
N LEU A 163 -14.62 -1.91 -7.64
CA LEU A 163 -13.64 -2.90 -7.21
C LEU A 163 -14.13 -4.33 -7.43
N THR A 164 -15.40 -4.61 -7.11
CA THR A 164 -16.00 -5.93 -7.31
C THR A 164 -16.00 -6.34 -8.80
N GLU A 165 -16.32 -5.41 -9.70
CA GLU A 165 -16.27 -5.65 -11.13
C GLU A 165 -14.84 -5.96 -11.62
N GLU A 166 -13.84 -5.22 -11.14
CA GLU A 166 -12.44 -5.44 -11.50
C GLU A 166 -11.87 -6.76 -10.93
N LEU A 167 -12.31 -7.15 -9.73
CA LEU A 167 -11.98 -8.44 -9.12
C LEU A 167 -12.60 -9.60 -9.93
N ALA A 168 -13.88 -9.49 -10.28
CA ALA A 168 -14.58 -10.51 -11.06
C ALA A 168 -13.90 -10.81 -12.41
N LYS A 169 -13.39 -9.77 -13.11
CA LYS A 169 -12.61 -9.93 -14.35
C LYS A 169 -11.34 -10.80 -14.17
N ARG A 170 -10.90 -11.02 -12.93
CA ARG A 170 -9.70 -11.77 -12.54
C ARG A 170 -10.01 -13.05 -11.77
N GLY A 171 -11.30 -13.43 -11.69
CA GLY A 171 -11.75 -14.59 -10.93
C GLY A 171 -11.59 -14.44 -9.41
N ARG A 172 -11.52 -13.19 -8.93
CA ARG A 172 -11.39 -12.87 -7.51
C ARG A 172 -12.70 -12.32 -6.95
N SER A 173 -12.83 -12.31 -5.64
CA SER A 173 -14.01 -11.78 -4.93
C SER A 173 -13.64 -10.71 -3.92
N LEU A 174 -14.62 -9.86 -3.57
CA LEU A 174 -14.45 -8.80 -2.57
C LEU A 174 -14.09 -9.36 -1.18
N SER A 175 -14.51 -10.58 -0.86
CA SER A 175 -14.16 -11.25 0.41
C SER A 175 -12.67 -11.54 0.59
N GLU A 176 -11.89 -11.44 -0.49
CA GLU A 176 -10.43 -11.56 -0.43
C GLU A 176 -9.74 -10.23 -0.07
N ILE A 177 -10.48 -9.13 -0.05
CA ILE A 177 -9.94 -7.78 0.12
C ILE A 177 -10.27 -7.25 1.51
N ASP A 178 -9.27 -6.90 2.27
CA ASP A 178 -9.44 -6.17 3.52
C ASP A 178 -9.82 -4.71 3.19
N LEU A 179 -10.94 -4.24 3.73
CA LEU A 179 -11.44 -2.89 3.48
C LEU A 179 -11.10 -2.00 4.68
N VAL A 180 -10.22 -1.04 4.48
CA VAL A 180 -9.81 -0.07 5.50
C VAL A 180 -10.16 1.32 5.01
N VAL A 181 -10.85 2.10 5.82
CA VAL A 181 -11.20 3.49 5.50
C VAL A 181 -10.76 4.41 6.62
N SER A 182 -10.03 5.47 6.26
CA SER A 182 -9.81 6.61 7.13
C SER A 182 -10.98 7.57 6.97
N PRO A 183 -11.78 7.81 8.01
CA PRO A 183 -12.92 8.72 7.93
C PRO A 183 -12.45 10.18 7.76
N GLY A 184 -13.29 11.00 7.14
CA GLY A 184 -13.14 12.46 7.19
C GLY A 184 -13.47 13.02 8.58
N ASN A 185 -13.05 14.24 8.84
CA ASN A 185 -13.21 14.87 10.16
C ASN A 185 -14.63 15.43 10.43
N ASP A 186 -15.59 15.21 9.54
CA ASP A 186 -16.84 15.97 9.50
C ASP A 186 -18.01 15.35 10.29
N LEU A 187 -17.87 14.13 10.81
CA LEU A 187 -18.93 13.41 11.51
C LEU A 187 -18.46 12.81 12.83
N PRO A 188 -19.37 12.63 13.83
CA PRO A 188 -19.07 11.87 15.03
C PRO A 188 -18.64 10.44 14.69
N VAL A 189 -17.49 10.04 15.22
CA VAL A 189 -16.81 8.76 14.92
C VAL A 189 -17.76 7.55 15.10
N GLU A 190 -18.57 7.56 16.16
CA GLU A 190 -19.47 6.46 16.50
C GLU A 190 -20.51 6.16 15.40
N ARG A 191 -21.12 7.21 14.82
CA ARG A 191 -22.09 7.06 13.72
C ARG A 191 -21.43 6.59 12.41
N MET A 192 -20.19 6.99 12.20
CA MET A 192 -19.43 6.55 11.02
C MET A 192 -19.05 5.08 11.13
N LEU A 193 -18.64 4.60 12.31
CA LEU A 193 -18.23 3.21 12.52
C LEU A 193 -19.37 2.23 12.18
N GLU A 194 -20.60 2.49 12.62
CA GLU A 194 -21.75 1.66 12.28
C GLU A 194 -22.03 1.65 10.77
N ALA A 195 -21.98 2.82 10.14
CA ALA A 195 -22.26 2.95 8.71
C ALA A 195 -21.18 2.28 7.84
N TYR A 196 -19.92 2.29 8.27
CA TYR A 196 -18.83 1.56 7.59
C TYR A 196 -18.92 0.06 7.84
N ALA A 197 -19.22 -0.37 9.05
CA ALA A 197 -19.35 -1.79 9.40
C ALA A 197 -20.44 -2.49 8.57
N THR A 198 -21.57 -1.80 8.27
CA THR A 198 -22.61 -2.35 7.39
C THR A 198 -22.16 -2.60 5.97
N GLN A 199 -21.04 -1.99 5.54
CA GLN A 199 -20.44 -2.16 4.22
C GLN A 199 -19.22 -3.10 4.23
N GLY A 200 -18.95 -3.75 5.37
CA GLY A 200 -17.82 -4.67 5.52
C GLY A 200 -16.45 -4.00 5.68
N VAL A 201 -16.43 -2.69 6.00
CA VAL A 201 -15.20 -1.96 6.32
C VAL A 201 -14.77 -2.28 7.75
N SER A 202 -13.49 -2.53 7.95
CA SER A 202 -12.85 -2.82 9.25
C SER A 202 -11.88 -1.73 9.69
#